data_a99be1321f22674b6c1b0e8633510cc8
#
_entry.id   a99be1321f22674b6c1b0e8633510cc8
#
_cell.length_a   1.000
_cell.length_b   1.000
_cell.length_c   1.000
_cell.angle_alpha   90.00
_cell.angle_beta   90.00
_cell.angle_gamma   90.00
#
_symmetry.space_group_name_H-M   'P 1'
#
loop_
_entity.id
_entity.type
_entity.pdbx_description
1 polymer ?
#
loop_
_entity_poly.entity_id
_entity_poly.type
_entity_poly.pdbx_seq_one_letter_code
_entity_poly.pdbx_strand_id
1 'polypeptide(L)'
;MKRKIYDQLVSWKQDGAGRTALLIDGARRVGKSYVAEEFAKAEYKSYLLIDFNRVGDEVKDLFLHYLNDLDTLFMYLSGYYNVKLYEHESLIIFDEVQMFPRARAAIKYLVADGRYDYLETGSLMSIRKNVKDIVIPSEERHIKMYPMDFEEFLWAMGNDTLMDIVRKRFEAHKSMGQVMHRRAMDYFRQYLIVGGMPQAVQEYAESKDFDRVDRIKRDILTLYRADIVKHATGYEMKVESIFDEIPAQLQKHEKRFKLSSLKKEARFREYEDALFWLDDAMIANICYNSTEPNIGLKLNMDRMTLKCYMGDTGLLISHAFDENGLVSEEIYKKLLFDKLEAVSYTHLRA
;
A
#
# COMPACT_ATOMS: atom_id res chain seq x y z
N MET A 1 -14.30 3.29 -4.87
CA MET A 1 -13.55 3.11 -6.14
C MET A 1 -13.22 1.63 -6.33
N LYS A 2 -13.32 1.14 -7.58
CA LYS A 2 -13.01 -0.25 -7.92
C LYS A 2 -11.51 -0.54 -7.74
N ARG A 3 -11.18 -1.69 -7.14
CA ARG A 3 -9.79 -2.11 -6.86
C ARG A 3 -9.61 -3.58 -7.25
N LYS A 4 -8.49 -3.92 -7.88
CA LYS A 4 -8.15 -5.30 -8.28
C LYS A 4 -8.02 -6.26 -7.10
N ILE A 5 -7.60 -5.75 -5.95
CA ILE A 5 -7.49 -6.56 -4.74
C ILE A 5 -8.84 -7.15 -4.31
N TYR A 6 -9.96 -6.54 -4.72
CA TYR A 6 -11.30 -7.06 -4.44
C TYR A 6 -11.50 -8.49 -4.95
N ASP A 7 -10.98 -8.81 -6.12
CA ASP A 7 -11.06 -10.17 -6.69
C ASP A 7 -10.31 -11.19 -5.81
N GLN A 8 -9.21 -10.76 -5.15
CA GLN A 8 -8.48 -11.61 -4.20
C GLN A 8 -9.27 -11.84 -2.91
N LEU A 9 -10.01 -10.81 -2.44
CA LEU A 9 -10.92 -10.95 -1.30
C LEU A 9 -12.04 -11.95 -1.59
N VAL A 10 -12.66 -11.84 -2.78
CA VAL A 10 -13.71 -12.78 -3.21
C VAL A 10 -13.15 -14.20 -3.33
N SER A 11 -11.97 -14.37 -3.92
CA SER A 11 -11.31 -15.69 -4.00
C SER A 11 -11.02 -16.26 -2.62
N TRP A 12 -10.51 -15.44 -1.67
CA TRP A 12 -10.31 -15.89 -0.30
C TRP A 12 -11.63 -16.31 0.37
N LYS A 13 -12.70 -15.55 0.18
CA LYS A 13 -14.02 -15.93 0.73
C LYS A 13 -14.48 -17.28 0.22
N GLN A 14 -14.23 -17.58 -1.06
CA GLN A 14 -14.64 -18.87 -1.66
C GLN A 14 -13.79 -20.05 -1.17
N ASP A 15 -12.48 -19.86 -1.02
CA ASP A 15 -11.52 -20.94 -0.80
C ASP A 15 -11.02 -21.04 0.63
N GLY A 16 -11.03 -19.93 1.39
CA GLY A 16 -10.31 -19.78 2.65
C GLY A 16 -11.13 -19.32 3.84
N ALA A 17 -12.31 -18.72 3.63
CA ALA A 17 -13.17 -18.27 4.73
C ALA A 17 -13.56 -19.42 5.65
N GLY A 18 -13.66 -19.16 6.96
CA GLY A 18 -13.85 -20.17 7.98
C GLY A 18 -12.65 -21.08 8.26
N ARG A 19 -11.56 -20.98 7.46
CA ARG A 19 -10.33 -21.77 7.66
C ARG A 19 -9.11 -20.91 7.93
N THR A 20 -9.09 -19.70 7.41
CA THR A 20 -8.01 -18.73 7.58
C THR A 20 -8.58 -17.33 7.71
N ALA A 21 -7.95 -16.50 8.55
CA ALA A 21 -8.12 -15.06 8.48
C ALA A 21 -7.36 -14.49 7.27
N LEU A 22 -7.73 -13.30 6.83
CA LEU A 22 -7.03 -12.60 5.76
C LEU A 22 -6.45 -11.27 6.26
N LEU A 23 -5.14 -11.10 6.17
CA LEU A 23 -4.46 -9.85 6.45
C LEU A 23 -4.20 -9.06 5.16
N ILE A 24 -4.79 -7.87 5.07
CA ILE A 24 -4.46 -6.89 4.02
C ILE A 24 -3.32 -6.00 4.54
N ASP A 25 -2.17 -6.17 3.94
CA ASP A 25 -0.96 -5.44 4.24
C ASP A 25 -0.63 -4.43 3.14
N GLY A 26 -0.09 -3.27 3.50
CA GLY A 26 0.25 -2.24 2.51
C GLY A 26 0.62 -0.91 3.14
N ALA A 27 1.16 0.01 2.32
CA ALA A 27 1.52 1.34 2.76
C ALA A 27 0.33 2.08 3.40
N ARG A 28 0.65 3.07 4.21
CA ARG A 28 -0.38 3.94 4.78
C ARG A 28 -1.11 4.70 3.66
N ARG A 29 -2.44 4.88 3.79
CA ARG A 29 -3.30 5.62 2.84
C ARG A 29 -3.56 4.95 1.49
N VAL A 30 -3.22 3.67 1.30
CA VAL A 30 -3.55 2.93 0.06
C VAL A 30 -5.00 2.44 0.01
N GLY A 31 -5.79 2.62 1.10
CA GLY A 31 -7.23 2.33 1.12
C GLY A 31 -7.60 0.95 1.68
N LYS A 32 -6.78 0.35 2.54
CA LYS A 32 -7.02 -0.98 3.15
C LYS A 32 -8.36 -1.06 3.88
N SER A 33 -8.59 -0.19 4.86
CA SER A 33 -9.83 -0.15 5.65
C SER A 33 -11.06 0.07 4.77
N TYR A 34 -10.95 0.95 3.77
CA TYR A 34 -12.02 1.22 2.82
C TYR A 34 -12.42 -0.03 2.03
N VAL A 35 -11.44 -0.74 1.44
CA VAL A 35 -11.76 -1.93 0.65
C VAL A 35 -12.28 -3.08 1.51
N ALA A 36 -11.77 -3.22 2.73
CA ALA A 36 -12.24 -4.21 3.71
C ALA A 36 -13.72 -3.97 4.07
N GLU A 37 -14.09 -2.72 4.33
CA GLU A 37 -15.45 -2.36 4.67
C GLU A 37 -16.41 -2.50 3.46
N GLU A 38 -16.00 -2.07 2.27
CA GLU A 38 -16.80 -2.26 1.05
C GLU A 38 -17.02 -3.74 0.70
N PHE A 39 -15.98 -4.56 0.89
CA PHE A 39 -16.09 -6.01 0.75
C PHE A 39 -17.08 -6.60 1.76
N ALA A 40 -16.99 -6.18 3.01
CA ALA A 40 -17.92 -6.65 4.06
C ALA A 40 -19.36 -6.30 3.73
N LYS A 41 -19.65 -5.07 3.31
CA LYS A 41 -20.98 -4.59 2.93
C LYS A 41 -21.58 -5.36 1.75
N ALA A 42 -20.73 -5.72 0.79
CA ALA A 42 -21.20 -6.37 -0.44
C ALA A 42 -21.35 -7.87 -0.30
N GLU A 43 -20.51 -8.52 0.51
CA GLU A 43 -20.36 -9.96 0.51
C GLU A 43 -20.92 -10.67 1.75
N TYR A 44 -21.24 -9.91 2.82
CA TYR A 44 -21.71 -10.47 4.08
C TYR A 44 -23.05 -9.87 4.51
N LYS A 45 -23.81 -10.64 5.26
CA LYS A 45 -25.11 -10.21 5.80
C LYS A 45 -24.97 -9.16 6.89
N SER A 46 -23.92 -9.27 7.70
CA SER A 46 -23.51 -8.24 8.65
C SER A 46 -22.00 -8.25 8.81
N TYR A 47 -21.46 -7.15 9.32
CA TYR A 47 -20.05 -7.08 9.66
C TYR A 47 -19.84 -6.25 10.93
N LEU A 48 -18.73 -6.53 11.60
CA LEU A 48 -18.28 -5.79 12.76
C LEU A 48 -16.89 -5.24 12.47
N LEU A 49 -16.72 -3.92 12.54
CA LEU A 49 -15.45 -3.26 12.32
C LEU A 49 -14.91 -2.75 13.65
N ILE A 50 -13.74 -3.25 14.06
CA ILE A 50 -13.01 -2.85 15.27
C ILE A 50 -11.76 -2.10 14.83
N ASP A 51 -11.78 -0.77 14.90
CA ASP A 51 -10.61 0.08 14.63
C ASP A 51 -9.78 0.20 15.91
N PHE A 52 -8.70 -0.57 16.02
CA PHE A 52 -7.84 -0.59 17.22
C PHE A 52 -7.05 0.71 17.45
N ASN A 53 -7.06 1.63 16.50
CA ASN A 53 -6.51 2.97 16.69
C ASN A 53 -7.50 3.89 17.45
N ARG A 54 -8.79 3.57 17.45
CA ARG A 54 -9.86 4.42 18.02
C ARG A 54 -10.62 3.80 19.18
N VAL A 55 -10.63 2.46 19.27
CA VAL A 55 -11.39 1.79 20.33
C VAL A 55 -10.87 2.14 21.71
N GLY A 56 -11.79 2.30 22.66
CA GLY A 56 -11.49 2.45 24.08
C GLY A 56 -10.93 1.17 24.71
N ASP A 57 -10.52 1.31 25.97
CA ASP A 57 -9.97 0.18 26.72
C ASP A 57 -11.06 -0.88 27.01
N GLU A 58 -12.33 -0.50 27.05
CA GLU A 58 -13.44 -1.42 27.26
C GLU A 58 -13.48 -2.55 26.23
N VAL A 59 -13.24 -2.24 24.93
CA VAL A 59 -13.21 -3.26 23.88
C VAL A 59 -11.93 -4.08 23.97
N LYS A 60 -10.79 -3.48 24.29
CA LYS A 60 -9.53 -4.20 24.50
C LYS A 60 -9.63 -5.17 25.66
N ASP A 61 -10.30 -4.78 26.75
CA ASP A 61 -10.52 -5.61 27.93
C ASP A 61 -11.35 -6.86 27.61
N LEU A 62 -12.28 -6.80 26.63
CA LEU A 62 -12.99 -8.00 26.17
C LEU A 62 -12.02 -9.06 25.63
N PHE A 63 -11.05 -8.66 24.83
CA PHE A 63 -10.01 -9.59 24.33
C PHE A 63 -9.02 -10.05 25.43
N LEU A 64 -8.88 -9.28 26.51
CA LEU A 64 -8.03 -9.68 27.63
C LEU A 64 -8.68 -10.74 28.53
N HIS A 65 -9.99 -10.68 28.70
CA HIS A 65 -10.71 -11.45 29.70
C HIS A 65 -11.54 -12.60 29.14
N TYR A 66 -12.03 -12.51 27.89
CA TYR A 66 -13.04 -13.44 27.36
C TYR A 66 -12.55 -14.29 26.16
N LEU A 67 -11.25 -14.33 25.85
CA LEU A 67 -10.74 -15.23 24.78
C LEU A 67 -10.94 -16.72 25.09
N ASN A 68 -11.13 -17.10 26.35
CA ASN A 68 -11.45 -18.47 26.77
C ASN A 68 -12.97 -18.74 26.79
N ASP A 69 -13.80 -17.71 26.59
CA ASP A 69 -15.27 -17.78 26.54
C ASP A 69 -15.74 -16.91 25.37
N LEU A 70 -15.66 -17.50 24.17
CA LEU A 70 -15.97 -16.79 22.93
C LEU A 70 -17.46 -16.44 22.82
N ASP A 71 -18.36 -17.18 23.48
CA ASP A 71 -19.79 -16.86 23.51
C ASP A 71 -20.03 -15.52 24.19
N THR A 72 -19.42 -15.33 25.35
CA THR A 72 -19.46 -14.06 26.08
C THR A 72 -18.77 -12.94 25.28
N LEU A 73 -17.60 -13.23 24.69
CA LEU A 73 -16.87 -12.25 23.87
C LEU A 73 -17.76 -11.70 22.73
N PHE A 74 -18.34 -12.58 21.92
CA PHE A 74 -19.17 -12.15 20.78
C PHE A 74 -20.49 -11.52 21.22
N MET A 75 -21.08 -11.97 22.31
CA MET A 75 -22.25 -11.33 22.88
C MET A 75 -21.98 -9.87 23.28
N TYR A 76 -20.86 -9.62 23.95
CA TYR A 76 -20.48 -8.26 24.36
C TYR A 76 -20.08 -7.38 23.18
N LEU A 77 -19.32 -7.90 22.22
CA LEU A 77 -18.98 -7.17 20.99
C LEU A 77 -20.24 -6.82 20.19
N SER A 78 -21.16 -7.75 20.02
CA SER A 78 -22.46 -7.51 19.37
C SER A 78 -23.26 -6.43 20.08
N GLY A 79 -23.31 -6.47 21.42
CA GLY A 79 -24.01 -5.47 22.21
C GLY A 79 -23.34 -4.09 22.15
N TYR A 80 -22.01 -4.03 22.26
CA TYR A 80 -21.24 -2.77 22.22
C TYR A 80 -21.38 -2.03 20.91
N TYR A 81 -21.26 -2.77 19.78
CA TYR A 81 -21.38 -2.21 18.44
C TYR A 81 -22.78 -2.17 17.89
N ASN A 82 -23.77 -2.69 18.62
CA ASN A 82 -25.18 -2.83 18.19
C ASN A 82 -25.28 -3.52 16.82
N VAL A 83 -24.52 -4.60 16.62
CA VAL A 83 -24.48 -5.40 15.39
C VAL A 83 -24.89 -6.84 15.70
N LYS A 84 -25.87 -7.38 14.98
CA LYS A 84 -26.21 -8.81 15.07
C LYS A 84 -25.26 -9.62 14.20
N LEU A 85 -24.55 -10.56 14.81
CA LEU A 85 -23.69 -11.51 14.11
C LEU A 85 -24.46 -12.78 13.74
N TYR A 86 -24.18 -13.31 12.55
CA TYR A 86 -24.78 -14.53 12.00
C TYR A 86 -23.66 -15.51 11.66
N GLU A 87 -23.77 -16.75 12.16
CA GLU A 87 -22.77 -17.79 11.89
C GLU A 87 -22.59 -18.02 10.39
N HIS A 88 -21.34 -18.05 9.93
CA HIS A 88 -20.92 -18.20 8.55
C HIS A 88 -21.41 -17.12 7.55
N GLU A 89 -22.10 -16.07 8.04
CA GLU A 89 -22.62 -14.97 7.22
C GLU A 89 -22.14 -13.59 7.69
N SER A 90 -21.28 -13.53 8.72
CA SER A 90 -20.73 -12.27 9.24
C SER A 90 -19.22 -12.21 9.13
N LEU A 91 -18.70 -11.00 8.82
CA LEU A 91 -17.29 -10.69 8.80
C LEU A 91 -16.90 -9.82 10.00
N ILE A 92 -15.85 -10.19 10.70
CA ILE A 92 -15.25 -9.35 11.74
C ILE A 92 -13.95 -8.76 11.19
N ILE A 93 -13.89 -7.42 11.14
CA ILE A 93 -12.73 -6.67 10.62
C ILE A 93 -11.94 -6.12 11.80
N PHE A 94 -10.67 -6.47 11.88
CA PHE A 94 -9.68 -5.90 12.79
C PHE A 94 -8.85 -4.87 12.04
N ASP A 95 -9.26 -3.61 12.15
CA ASP A 95 -8.58 -2.50 11.47
C ASP A 95 -7.42 -1.97 12.32
N GLU A 96 -6.27 -1.69 11.68
CA GLU A 96 -5.02 -1.26 12.34
C GLU A 96 -4.59 -2.23 13.46
N VAL A 97 -4.63 -3.54 13.18
CA VAL A 97 -4.42 -4.62 14.16
C VAL A 97 -3.09 -4.52 14.92
N GLN A 98 -2.07 -3.88 14.35
CA GLN A 98 -0.79 -3.63 15.01
C GLN A 98 -0.89 -2.73 16.26
N MET A 99 -1.97 -1.97 16.39
CA MET A 99 -2.21 -1.13 17.58
C MET A 99 -2.64 -1.96 18.80
N PHE A 100 -3.09 -3.20 18.57
CA PHE A 100 -3.42 -4.12 19.63
C PHE A 100 -3.02 -5.58 19.28
N PRO A 101 -1.74 -5.94 19.43
CA PRO A 101 -1.17 -7.22 19.02
C PRO A 101 -1.88 -8.46 19.60
N ARG A 102 -2.53 -8.33 20.75
CA ARG A 102 -3.31 -9.42 21.36
C ARG A 102 -4.53 -9.83 20.52
N ALA A 103 -5.19 -8.89 19.84
CA ALA A 103 -6.28 -9.25 18.93
C ALA A 103 -5.76 -10.09 17.76
N ARG A 104 -4.58 -9.75 17.20
CA ARG A 104 -3.94 -10.57 16.18
C ARG A 104 -3.57 -11.96 16.70
N ALA A 105 -3.02 -12.05 17.91
CA ALA A 105 -2.72 -13.36 18.53
C ALA A 105 -3.99 -14.19 18.76
N ALA A 106 -5.14 -13.57 18.98
CA ALA A 106 -6.42 -14.23 19.15
C ALA A 106 -6.94 -14.90 17.86
N ILE A 107 -6.51 -14.46 16.68
CA ILE A 107 -6.96 -14.99 15.37
C ILE A 107 -6.92 -16.51 15.32
N LYS A 108 -5.86 -17.13 15.86
CA LYS A 108 -5.75 -18.60 15.94
C LYS A 108 -6.97 -19.25 16.59
N TYR A 109 -7.42 -18.69 17.71
CA TYR A 109 -8.55 -19.23 18.47
C TYR A 109 -9.88 -18.89 17.81
N LEU A 110 -9.97 -17.69 17.25
CA LEU A 110 -11.17 -17.19 16.56
C LEU A 110 -11.45 -17.98 15.27
N VAL A 111 -10.41 -18.25 14.47
CA VAL A 111 -10.53 -19.11 13.28
C VAL A 111 -10.85 -20.55 13.64
N ALA A 112 -10.26 -21.08 14.71
CA ALA A 112 -10.54 -22.44 15.19
C ALA A 112 -11.99 -22.61 15.67
N ASP A 113 -12.62 -21.56 16.22
CA ASP A 113 -14.04 -21.52 16.58
C ASP A 113 -14.96 -21.64 15.33
N GLY A 114 -14.58 -21.02 14.22
CA GLY A 114 -15.19 -21.20 12.90
C GLY A 114 -16.54 -20.51 12.68
N ARG A 115 -17.11 -19.81 13.65
CA ARG A 115 -18.43 -19.16 13.52
C ARG A 115 -18.45 -17.97 12.56
N TYR A 116 -17.34 -17.22 12.48
CA TYR A 116 -17.26 -15.99 11.70
C TYR A 116 -16.00 -15.98 10.84
N ASP A 117 -16.00 -15.15 9.82
CA ASP A 117 -14.82 -14.86 9.01
C ASP A 117 -14.07 -13.65 9.58
N TYR A 118 -12.76 -13.62 9.40
CA TYR A 118 -11.89 -12.57 9.97
C TYR A 118 -11.04 -11.93 8.89
N LEU A 119 -11.06 -10.60 8.85
CA LEU A 119 -10.22 -9.80 7.99
C LEU A 119 -9.44 -8.81 8.84
N GLU A 120 -8.14 -8.74 8.64
CA GLU A 120 -7.24 -7.84 9.34
C GLU A 120 -6.67 -6.81 8.37
N THR A 121 -6.48 -5.57 8.85
CA THR A 121 -5.69 -4.57 8.13
C THR A 121 -4.56 -4.07 9.00
N GLY A 122 -3.48 -3.67 8.37
CA GLY A 122 -2.35 -3.08 9.08
C GLY A 122 -1.22 -2.69 8.15
N SER A 123 -0.21 -2.02 8.67
CA SER A 123 1.03 -1.80 7.95
C SER A 123 2.08 -2.83 8.38
N LEU A 124 2.81 -3.41 7.40
CA LEU A 124 3.75 -4.52 7.63
C LEU A 124 4.81 -4.16 8.66
N MET A 125 5.34 -2.95 8.58
CA MET A 125 6.39 -2.47 9.47
C MET A 125 5.92 -2.43 10.93
N SER A 126 4.75 -1.85 11.18
CA SER A 126 4.17 -1.80 12.52
C SER A 126 3.86 -3.20 13.04
N ILE A 127 3.35 -4.08 12.18
CA ILE A 127 3.06 -5.47 12.51
C ILE A 127 4.32 -6.20 12.98
N ARG A 128 5.42 -6.15 12.23
CA ARG A 128 6.70 -6.79 12.60
C ARG A 128 7.25 -6.26 13.93
N LYS A 129 7.20 -4.96 14.16
CA LYS A 129 7.69 -4.34 15.40
C LYS A 129 6.89 -4.78 16.62
N ASN A 130 5.57 -4.86 16.47
CA ASN A 130 4.65 -5.11 17.58
C ASN A 130 4.45 -6.60 17.88
N VAL A 131 4.92 -7.50 17.00
CA VAL A 131 4.76 -8.96 17.18
C VAL A 131 5.98 -9.67 17.77
N LYS A 132 6.96 -8.94 18.31
CA LYS A 132 8.12 -9.58 18.96
C LYS A 132 7.73 -10.54 20.08
N ASP A 133 6.62 -10.25 20.74
CA ASP A 133 6.15 -10.95 21.94
C ASP A 133 4.88 -11.78 21.71
N ILE A 134 4.41 -11.92 20.45
CA ILE A 134 3.26 -12.76 20.11
C ILE A 134 3.60 -13.80 19.05
N VAL A 135 2.92 -14.95 19.13
CA VAL A 135 2.99 -15.96 18.07
C VAL A 135 2.14 -15.48 16.90
N ILE A 136 2.76 -15.32 15.71
CA ILE A 136 2.02 -15.02 14.47
C ILE A 136 1.11 -16.20 14.15
N PRO A 137 -0.20 -15.99 13.92
CA PRO A 137 -1.11 -17.09 13.61
C PRO A 137 -0.71 -17.80 12.31
N SER A 138 -0.69 -19.12 12.32
CA SER A 138 -0.50 -19.95 11.11
C SER A 138 -1.76 -19.97 10.23
N GLU A 139 -2.88 -19.61 10.81
CA GLU A 139 -4.20 -19.53 10.20
C GLU A 139 -4.45 -18.20 9.46
N GLU A 140 -3.40 -17.38 9.24
CA GLU A 140 -3.47 -16.08 8.59
C GLU A 140 -2.88 -16.15 7.17
N ARG A 141 -3.64 -15.71 6.17
CA ARG A 141 -3.16 -15.46 4.81
C ARG A 141 -2.86 -13.99 4.62
N HIS A 142 -1.79 -13.67 3.90
CA HIS A 142 -1.39 -12.30 3.63
C HIS A 142 -1.61 -11.93 2.17
N ILE A 143 -2.22 -10.78 1.93
CA ILE A 143 -2.27 -10.15 0.62
C ILE A 143 -1.73 -8.73 0.73
N LYS A 144 -1.03 -8.29 -0.32
CA LYS A 144 -0.45 -6.95 -0.37
C LYS A 144 -1.33 -6.00 -1.18
N MET A 145 -1.58 -4.83 -0.61
CA MET A 145 -2.29 -3.75 -1.28
C MET A 145 -1.35 -2.61 -1.61
N TYR A 146 -1.24 -2.33 -2.89
CA TYR A 146 -0.40 -1.26 -3.44
C TYR A 146 -1.24 -0.01 -3.76
N PRO A 147 -0.61 1.16 -4.03
CA PRO A 147 -1.28 2.25 -4.70
C PRO A 147 -2.01 1.77 -5.97
N MET A 148 -3.00 2.51 -6.43
CA MET A 148 -3.74 2.17 -7.65
C MET A 148 -2.80 2.09 -8.85
N ASP A 149 -2.93 1.05 -9.65
CA ASP A 149 -2.22 0.96 -10.92
C ASP A 149 -2.92 1.78 -12.03
N PHE A 150 -2.33 1.81 -13.21
CA PHE A 150 -2.87 2.59 -14.32
C PHE A 150 -4.28 2.16 -14.73
N GLU A 151 -4.61 0.89 -14.66
CA GLU A 151 -5.94 0.40 -14.99
C GLU A 151 -6.97 0.80 -13.93
N GLU A 152 -6.63 0.70 -12.65
CA GLU A 152 -7.49 1.17 -11.56
C GLU A 152 -7.69 2.70 -11.63
N PHE A 153 -6.66 3.45 -12.02
CA PHE A 153 -6.78 4.87 -12.31
C PHE A 153 -7.74 5.14 -13.46
N LEU A 154 -7.68 4.38 -14.56
CA LEU A 154 -8.62 4.51 -15.67
C LEU A 154 -10.06 4.24 -15.22
N TRP A 155 -10.28 3.23 -14.39
CA TRP A 155 -11.62 2.97 -13.83
C TRP A 155 -12.12 4.16 -13.00
N ALA A 156 -11.26 4.77 -12.19
CA ALA A 156 -11.61 5.96 -11.43
C ALA A 156 -11.92 7.18 -12.35
N MET A 157 -11.34 7.22 -13.55
CA MET A 157 -11.65 8.23 -14.57
C MET A 157 -12.88 7.88 -15.42
N GLY A 158 -13.60 6.80 -15.12
CA GLY A 158 -14.77 6.34 -15.88
C GLY A 158 -14.41 5.68 -17.22
N ASN A 159 -13.20 5.17 -17.37
CA ASN A 159 -12.72 4.53 -18.58
C ASN A 159 -12.39 3.04 -18.36
N ASP A 160 -13.40 2.19 -18.49
CA ASP A 160 -13.26 0.74 -18.26
C ASP A 160 -12.75 -0.04 -19.50
N THR A 161 -12.72 0.58 -20.68
CA THR A 161 -12.48 -0.15 -21.94
C THR A 161 -11.09 0.01 -22.53
N LEU A 162 -10.34 1.04 -22.12
CA LEU A 162 -9.06 1.36 -22.75
C LEU A 162 -8.02 0.26 -22.55
N MET A 163 -7.95 -0.30 -21.35
CA MET A 163 -6.98 -1.39 -21.07
C MET A 163 -7.30 -2.67 -21.82
N ASP A 164 -8.58 -2.97 -22.07
CA ASP A 164 -8.96 -4.12 -22.90
C ASP A 164 -8.48 -3.95 -24.35
N ILE A 165 -8.57 -2.72 -24.87
CA ILE A 165 -8.04 -2.39 -26.21
C ILE A 165 -6.52 -2.56 -26.21
N VAL A 166 -5.82 -2.05 -25.20
CA VAL A 166 -4.36 -2.17 -25.05
C VAL A 166 -3.96 -3.66 -25.05
N ARG A 167 -4.57 -4.48 -24.18
CA ARG A 167 -4.29 -5.94 -24.09
C ARG A 167 -4.54 -6.64 -25.41
N LYS A 168 -5.71 -6.48 -26.03
CA LYS A 168 -6.06 -7.11 -27.30
C LYS A 168 -5.06 -6.74 -28.42
N ARG A 169 -4.59 -5.49 -28.45
CA ARG A 169 -3.61 -5.06 -29.46
C ARG A 169 -2.23 -5.59 -29.17
N PHE A 170 -1.82 -5.64 -27.90
CA PHE A 170 -0.57 -6.23 -27.46
C PHE A 170 -0.50 -7.72 -27.78
N GLU A 171 -1.52 -8.49 -27.44
CA GLU A 171 -1.63 -9.93 -27.74
C GLU A 171 -1.62 -10.22 -29.25
N ALA A 172 -2.29 -9.36 -30.01
CA ALA A 172 -2.32 -9.47 -31.48
C ALA A 172 -1.04 -8.94 -32.16
N HIS A 173 -0.05 -8.40 -31.40
CA HIS A 173 1.15 -7.73 -31.92
C HIS A 173 0.82 -6.65 -32.97
N LYS A 174 -0.27 -5.90 -32.76
CA LYS A 174 -0.74 -4.85 -33.68
C LYS A 174 -0.73 -3.48 -33.02
N SER A 175 -0.41 -2.45 -33.80
CA SER A 175 -0.47 -1.06 -33.34
C SER A 175 -1.91 -0.68 -32.92
N MET A 176 -2.03 0.17 -31.91
CA MET A 176 -3.29 0.79 -31.49
C MET A 176 -3.79 1.86 -32.49
N GLY A 177 -2.96 2.30 -33.42
CA GLY A 177 -3.21 3.49 -34.23
C GLY A 177 -3.01 4.79 -33.47
N GLN A 178 -2.79 5.88 -34.20
CA GLN A 178 -2.38 7.16 -33.59
C GLN A 178 -3.41 7.73 -32.61
N VAL A 179 -4.70 7.65 -32.91
CA VAL A 179 -5.77 8.24 -32.09
C VAL A 179 -5.84 7.57 -30.72
N MET A 180 -5.91 6.23 -30.69
CA MET A 180 -6.01 5.50 -29.44
C MET A 180 -4.70 5.55 -28.65
N HIS A 181 -3.56 5.52 -29.34
CA HIS A 181 -2.26 5.68 -28.70
C HIS A 181 -2.12 7.04 -27.98
N ARG A 182 -2.47 8.15 -28.66
CA ARG A 182 -2.47 9.48 -28.04
C ARG A 182 -3.36 9.52 -26.81
N ARG A 183 -4.59 9.02 -26.91
CA ARG A 183 -5.53 8.99 -25.77
C ARG A 183 -4.99 8.18 -24.59
N ALA A 184 -4.40 7.01 -24.85
CA ALA A 184 -3.79 6.20 -23.82
C ALA A 184 -2.60 6.92 -23.14
N MET A 185 -1.75 7.57 -23.95
CA MET A 185 -0.61 8.35 -23.44
C MET A 185 -1.04 9.57 -22.64
N ASP A 186 -2.15 10.24 -22.99
CA ASP A 186 -2.66 11.37 -22.22
C ASP A 186 -3.14 10.93 -20.82
N TYR A 187 -3.89 9.82 -20.72
CA TYR A 187 -4.24 9.24 -19.43
C TYR A 187 -3.02 8.75 -18.64
N PHE A 188 -2.06 8.13 -19.33
CA PHE A 188 -0.86 7.63 -18.69
C PHE A 188 0.00 8.77 -18.09
N ARG A 189 0.13 9.89 -18.80
CA ARG A 189 0.80 11.09 -18.29
C ARG A 189 0.08 11.65 -17.05
N GLN A 190 -1.26 11.73 -17.10
CA GLN A 190 -2.06 12.15 -15.95
C GLN A 190 -1.81 11.21 -14.75
N TYR A 191 -1.84 9.89 -14.98
CA TYR A 191 -1.54 8.90 -13.95
C TYR A 191 -0.15 9.08 -13.35
N LEU A 192 0.87 9.29 -14.16
CA LEU A 192 2.24 9.50 -13.66
C LEU A 192 2.33 10.71 -12.71
N ILE A 193 1.55 11.76 -12.97
CA ILE A 193 1.54 12.98 -12.16
C ILE A 193 0.66 12.85 -10.93
N VAL A 194 -0.54 12.33 -11.07
CA VAL A 194 -1.49 12.16 -9.97
C VAL A 194 -1.03 11.06 -9.03
N GLY A 195 -0.45 9.99 -9.58
CA GLY A 195 -0.11 8.77 -8.87
C GLY A 195 -1.30 7.84 -8.69
N GLY A 196 -1.09 6.83 -7.84
CA GLY A 196 -2.06 5.81 -7.51
C GLY A 196 -2.60 5.92 -6.07
N MET A 197 -2.29 6.97 -5.32
CA MET A 197 -2.85 7.16 -3.98
C MET A 197 -4.35 7.45 -4.07
N PRO A 198 -5.25 6.60 -3.48
CA PRO A 198 -6.69 6.70 -3.72
C PRO A 198 -7.30 8.07 -3.47
N GLN A 199 -6.84 8.78 -2.43
CA GLN A 199 -7.32 10.14 -2.13
C GLN A 199 -6.93 11.14 -3.23
N ALA A 200 -5.70 11.05 -3.75
CA ALA A 200 -5.21 11.89 -4.84
C ALA A 200 -5.97 11.59 -6.15
N VAL A 201 -6.19 10.31 -6.43
CA VAL A 201 -6.95 9.87 -7.62
C VAL A 201 -8.41 10.32 -7.55
N GLN A 202 -9.04 10.22 -6.37
CA GLN A 202 -10.42 10.67 -6.16
C GLN A 202 -10.54 12.18 -6.37
N GLU A 203 -9.69 12.97 -5.72
CA GLU A 203 -9.68 14.43 -5.90
C GLU A 203 -9.51 14.80 -7.39
N TYR A 204 -8.58 14.13 -8.08
CA TYR A 204 -8.39 14.38 -9.51
C TYR A 204 -9.59 13.97 -10.36
N ALA A 205 -10.26 12.87 -10.01
CA ALA A 205 -11.46 12.43 -10.72
C ALA A 205 -12.59 13.48 -10.64
N GLU A 206 -12.73 14.10 -9.46
CA GLU A 206 -13.79 15.06 -9.16
C GLU A 206 -13.46 16.48 -9.66
N SER A 207 -12.25 16.98 -9.39
CA SER A 207 -11.90 18.38 -9.62
C SER A 207 -11.09 18.65 -10.88
N LYS A 208 -10.31 17.67 -11.36
CA LYS A 208 -9.28 17.84 -12.40
C LYS A 208 -8.22 18.90 -12.05
N ASP A 209 -8.06 19.22 -10.78
CA ASP A 209 -7.19 20.26 -10.24
C ASP A 209 -5.92 19.63 -9.65
N PHE A 210 -4.78 19.88 -10.32
CA PHE A 210 -3.49 19.35 -9.88
C PHE A 210 -2.99 19.99 -8.57
N ASP A 211 -3.35 21.24 -8.27
CA ASP A 211 -2.93 21.91 -7.04
C ASP A 211 -3.58 21.28 -5.82
N ARG A 212 -4.86 20.90 -5.90
CA ARG A 212 -5.56 20.16 -4.86
C ARG A 212 -4.97 18.78 -4.66
N VAL A 213 -4.68 18.09 -5.76
CA VAL A 213 -4.02 16.77 -5.75
C VAL A 213 -2.64 16.85 -5.10
N ASP A 214 -1.85 17.90 -5.39
CA ASP A 214 -0.52 18.09 -4.82
C ASP A 214 -0.58 18.28 -3.29
N ARG A 215 -1.54 19.06 -2.79
CA ARG A 215 -1.76 19.21 -1.34
C ARG A 215 -1.99 17.87 -0.66
N ILE A 216 -2.88 17.03 -1.19
CA ILE A 216 -3.13 15.69 -0.67
C ILE A 216 -1.87 14.83 -0.66
N LYS A 217 -1.08 14.87 -1.74
CA LYS A 217 0.18 14.11 -1.81
C LYS A 217 1.20 14.60 -0.78
N ARG A 218 1.32 15.90 -0.55
CA ARG A 218 2.18 16.49 0.49
C ARG A 218 1.74 16.10 1.89
N ASP A 219 0.44 16.08 2.15
CA ASP A 219 -0.10 15.58 3.42
C ASP A 219 0.28 14.12 3.66
N ILE A 220 0.23 13.27 2.61
CA ILE A 220 0.66 11.87 2.70
C ILE A 220 2.17 11.76 2.95
N LEU A 221 3.01 12.57 2.28
CA LEU A 221 4.45 12.59 2.53
C LEU A 221 4.77 13.03 3.96
N THR A 222 4.05 14.00 4.49
CA THR A 222 4.16 14.44 5.89
C THR A 222 3.83 13.30 6.87
N LEU A 223 2.78 12.52 6.57
CA LEU A 223 2.45 11.33 7.37
C LEU A 223 3.54 10.27 7.28
N TYR A 224 4.18 10.05 6.13
CA TYR A 224 5.29 9.10 6.00
C TYR A 224 6.50 9.55 6.81
N ARG A 225 6.84 10.85 6.82
CA ARG A 225 7.90 11.39 7.69
C ARG A 225 7.58 11.20 9.17
N ALA A 226 6.34 11.42 9.59
CA ALA A 226 5.91 11.16 10.96
C ALA A 226 6.01 9.66 11.33
N ASP A 227 5.70 8.76 10.40
CA ASP A 227 5.85 7.33 10.60
C ASP A 227 7.34 6.91 10.70
N ILE A 228 8.24 7.51 9.92
CA ILE A 228 9.69 7.31 10.03
C ILE A 228 10.15 7.66 11.45
N VAL A 229 9.84 8.86 11.93
CA VAL A 229 10.20 9.31 13.28
C VAL A 229 9.65 8.37 14.36
N LYS A 230 8.40 7.93 14.22
CA LYS A 230 7.74 7.10 15.23
C LYS A 230 8.22 5.65 15.25
N HIS A 231 8.54 5.08 14.09
CA HIS A 231 8.71 3.63 13.94
C HIS A 231 10.11 3.17 13.54
N ALA A 232 10.99 4.05 13.03
CA ALA A 232 12.37 3.71 12.69
C ALA A 232 13.35 3.95 13.84
N THR A 233 12.97 3.61 15.08
CA THR A 233 13.69 3.93 16.32
C THR A 233 15.16 3.51 16.28
N GLY A 234 16.06 4.47 16.41
CA GLY A 234 17.51 4.29 16.45
C GLY A 234 18.22 4.43 15.08
N TYR A 235 17.46 4.58 14.00
CA TYR A 235 17.98 4.81 12.65
C TYR A 235 17.09 5.76 11.80
N GLU A 236 16.26 6.57 12.48
CA GLU A 236 15.33 7.53 11.87
C GLU A 236 16.01 8.43 10.85
N MET A 237 17.12 9.04 11.26
CA MET A 237 17.90 9.96 10.39
C MET A 237 18.44 9.27 9.12
N LYS A 238 18.74 7.96 9.19
CA LYS A 238 19.20 7.21 8.02
C LYS A 238 18.05 6.92 7.07
N VAL A 239 16.88 6.55 7.61
CA VAL A 239 15.67 6.32 6.80
C VAL A 239 15.27 7.62 6.11
N GLU A 240 15.21 8.72 6.85
CA GLU A 240 14.87 10.04 6.33
C GLU A 240 15.85 10.49 5.26
N SER A 241 17.18 10.36 5.47
CA SER A 241 18.19 10.72 4.48
C SER A 241 18.08 9.90 3.19
N ILE A 242 17.77 8.59 3.28
CA ILE A 242 17.52 7.77 2.08
C ILE A 242 16.25 8.24 1.38
N PHE A 243 15.16 8.44 2.13
CA PHE A 243 13.86 8.87 1.60
C PHE A 243 14.01 10.19 0.83
N ASP A 244 14.69 11.18 1.41
CA ASP A 244 14.90 12.49 0.79
C ASP A 244 15.80 12.44 -0.45
N GLU A 245 16.73 11.51 -0.51
CA GLU A 245 17.66 11.37 -1.64
C GLU A 245 17.03 10.62 -2.84
N ILE A 246 15.89 9.91 -2.67
CA ILE A 246 15.26 9.12 -3.74
C ILE A 246 15.06 9.93 -5.03
N PRO A 247 14.44 11.14 -5.02
CA PRO A 247 14.21 11.91 -6.25
C PRO A 247 15.51 12.27 -6.96
N ALA A 248 16.52 12.75 -6.21
CA ALA A 248 17.80 13.15 -6.75
C ALA A 248 18.57 11.98 -7.38
N GLN A 249 18.50 10.77 -6.78
CA GLN A 249 19.14 9.58 -7.34
C GLN A 249 18.45 9.11 -8.62
N LEU A 250 17.13 9.19 -8.67
CA LEU A 250 16.35 8.80 -9.85
C LEU A 250 16.52 9.77 -11.03
N GLN A 251 16.86 11.02 -10.78
CA GLN A 251 17.16 12.00 -11.82
C GLN A 251 18.50 11.75 -12.53
N LYS A 252 19.46 11.05 -11.87
CA LYS A 252 20.79 10.75 -12.45
C LYS A 252 20.65 9.77 -13.62
N HIS A 253 21.57 9.86 -14.59
CA HIS A 253 21.60 8.94 -15.74
C HIS A 253 21.72 7.47 -15.28
N GLU A 254 22.66 7.20 -14.35
CA GLU A 254 22.72 5.92 -13.65
C GLU A 254 21.73 5.93 -12.48
N LYS A 255 20.65 5.20 -12.59
CA LYS A 255 19.63 5.07 -11.53
C LYS A 255 20.10 4.24 -10.32
N ARG A 256 21.37 3.87 -10.24
CA ARG A 256 21.95 3.16 -9.09
C ARG A 256 21.95 4.09 -7.87
N PHE A 257 21.40 3.62 -6.76
CA PHE A 257 21.42 4.36 -5.51
C PHE A 257 22.82 4.36 -4.91
N LYS A 258 23.44 5.54 -4.81
CA LYS A 258 24.81 5.71 -4.29
C LYS A 258 24.74 6.23 -2.86
N LEU A 259 25.07 5.40 -1.88
CA LEU A 259 25.11 5.77 -0.47
C LEU A 259 26.13 6.89 -0.17
N SER A 260 27.16 7.03 -1.01
CA SER A 260 28.14 8.13 -0.89
C SER A 260 27.55 9.53 -1.09
N SER A 261 26.33 9.66 -1.64
CA SER A 261 25.62 10.94 -1.68
C SER A 261 25.05 11.34 -0.31
N LEU A 262 24.74 10.36 0.54
CA LEU A 262 24.26 10.62 1.90
C LEU A 262 25.42 10.99 2.84
N LYS A 263 26.54 10.25 2.73
CA LYS A 263 27.76 10.49 3.50
C LYS A 263 28.96 9.93 2.74
N LYS A 264 30.06 10.71 2.63
CA LYS A 264 31.24 10.37 1.82
C LYS A 264 31.81 8.98 2.06
N GLU A 265 31.74 8.47 3.29
CA GLU A 265 32.24 7.15 3.70
C GLU A 265 31.12 6.17 4.06
N ALA A 266 29.88 6.42 3.61
CA ALA A 266 28.74 5.56 3.92
C ALA A 266 28.94 4.13 3.40
N ARG A 267 28.78 3.15 4.29
CA ARG A 267 28.84 1.72 3.96
C ARG A 267 27.45 1.13 3.92
N PHE A 268 27.21 0.19 3.01
CA PHE A 268 25.91 -0.48 2.87
C PHE A 268 25.38 -1.04 4.19
N ARG A 269 26.22 -1.75 4.94
CA ARG A 269 25.85 -2.35 6.24
C ARG A 269 25.29 -1.34 7.26
N GLU A 270 25.67 -0.06 7.15
CA GLU A 270 25.16 0.97 8.07
C GLU A 270 23.77 1.46 7.73
N TYR A 271 23.32 1.26 6.48
CA TYR A 271 22.05 1.72 5.94
C TYR A 271 21.09 0.58 5.56
N GLU A 272 21.53 -0.68 5.72
CA GLU A 272 20.75 -1.86 5.33
C GLU A 272 19.40 -1.90 6.05
N ASP A 273 19.38 -1.70 7.36
CA ASP A 273 18.13 -1.67 8.15
C ASP A 273 17.20 -0.54 7.71
N ALA A 274 17.76 0.61 7.34
CA ALA A 274 16.98 1.75 6.88
C ALA A 274 16.35 1.51 5.49
N LEU A 275 17.08 0.86 4.58
CA LEU A 275 16.57 0.42 3.29
C LEU A 275 15.45 -0.61 3.47
N PHE A 276 15.68 -1.64 4.30
CA PHE A 276 14.67 -2.64 4.60
C PHE A 276 13.42 -2.03 5.23
N TRP A 277 13.57 -1.03 6.07
CA TRP A 277 12.43 -0.34 6.67
C TRP A 277 11.55 0.33 5.62
N LEU A 278 12.14 1.03 4.66
CA LEU A 278 11.40 1.70 3.58
C LEU A 278 10.68 0.69 2.67
N ASP A 279 11.32 -0.45 2.39
CA ASP A 279 10.74 -1.53 1.58
C ASP A 279 9.60 -2.24 2.33
N ASP A 280 9.80 -2.58 3.60
CA ASP A 280 8.80 -3.18 4.47
C ASP A 280 7.59 -2.27 4.71
N ALA A 281 7.81 -0.96 4.85
CA ALA A 281 6.74 0.03 4.96
C ALA A 281 6.02 0.27 3.62
N MET A 282 6.50 -0.32 2.53
CA MET A 282 6.02 -0.17 1.15
C MET A 282 6.00 1.31 0.68
N ILE A 283 6.85 2.14 1.30
CA ILE A 283 7.07 3.55 0.92
C ILE A 283 8.00 3.62 -0.28
N ALA A 284 8.99 2.72 -0.33
CA ALA A 284 9.91 2.58 -1.45
C ALA A 284 9.98 1.13 -1.92
N ASN A 285 10.30 0.95 -3.20
CA ASN A 285 10.57 -0.35 -3.82
C ASN A 285 12.09 -0.47 -4.06
N ILE A 286 12.73 -1.46 -3.46
CA ILE A 286 14.16 -1.68 -3.61
C ILE A 286 14.42 -2.80 -4.61
N CYS A 287 15.08 -2.46 -5.73
CA CYS A 287 15.44 -3.38 -6.77
C CYS A 287 16.95 -3.66 -6.71
N TYR A 288 17.31 -4.87 -6.32
CA TYR A 288 18.70 -5.33 -6.32
C TYR A 288 19.14 -5.79 -7.71
N ASN A 289 20.42 -5.62 -8.01
CA ASN A 289 20.99 -6.17 -9.21
C ASN A 289 21.08 -7.70 -9.12
N SER A 290 20.97 -8.38 -10.27
CA SER A 290 21.28 -9.81 -10.39
C SER A 290 22.43 -9.98 -11.37
N THR A 291 23.47 -10.70 -10.96
CA THR A 291 24.65 -10.95 -11.80
C THR A 291 24.37 -11.92 -12.93
N GLU A 292 23.37 -12.81 -12.75
CA GLU A 292 22.94 -13.76 -13.76
C GLU A 292 21.41 -13.78 -13.87
N PRO A 293 20.84 -13.61 -15.08
CA PRO A 293 19.38 -13.59 -15.30
C PRO A 293 18.79 -15.01 -15.42
N ASN A 294 19.17 -15.91 -14.51
CA ASN A 294 18.71 -17.30 -14.49
C ASN A 294 17.48 -17.49 -13.57
N ILE A 295 16.86 -18.66 -13.64
CA ILE A 295 15.83 -19.09 -12.69
C ILE A 295 16.41 -19.02 -11.27
N GLY A 296 15.73 -18.29 -10.38
CA GLY A 296 16.25 -18.07 -9.02
C GLY A 296 17.08 -16.80 -8.88
N LEU A 297 16.60 -15.67 -9.41
CA LEU A 297 17.27 -14.36 -9.33
C LEU A 297 17.81 -14.01 -7.94
N LYS A 298 17.17 -14.49 -6.87
CA LYS A 298 17.62 -14.28 -5.48
C LYS A 298 18.96 -14.96 -5.17
N LEU A 299 19.32 -16.02 -5.87
CA LEU A 299 20.59 -16.74 -5.65
C LEU A 299 21.79 -15.92 -6.15
N ASN A 300 21.57 -15.11 -7.18
CA ASN A 300 22.60 -14.29 -7.83
C ASN A 300 22.42 -12.80 -7.55
N MET A 301 21.75 -12.48 -6.44
CA MET A 301 21.45 -11.09 -6.05
C MET A 301 22.68 -10.38 -5.51
N ASP A 302 23.07 -9.29 -6.16
CA ASP A 302 24.08 -8.35 -5.66
C ASP A 302 23.39 -7.26 -4.81
N ARG A 303 23.43 -7.42 -3.50
CA ARG A 303 22.84 -6.47 -2.55
C ARG A 303 23.55 -5.13 -2.51
N MET A 304 24.80 -5.04 -2.98
CA MET A 304 25.59 -3.80 -2.97
C MET A 304 25.21 -2.86 -4.12
N THR A 305 24.53 -3.41 -5.14
CA THR A 305 24.07 -2.64 -6.29
C THR A 305 22.54 -2.67 -6.33
N LEU A 306 21.94 -1.53 -5.99
CA LEU A 306 20.47 -1.41 -5.91
C LEU A 306 19.97 -0.13 -6.58
N LYS A 307 18.69 -0.13 -6.92
CA LYS A 307 17.90 1.04 -7.25
C LYS A 307 16.79 1.16 -6.21
N CYS A 308 16.50 2.39 -5.79
CA CYS A 308 15.45 2.68 -4.84
C CYS A 308 14.41 3.57 -5.55
N TYR A 309 13.21 3.05 -5.69
CA TYR A 309 12.09 3.75 -6.33
C TYR A 309 11.06 4.12 -5.27
N MET A 310 10.42 5.28 -5.43
CA MET A 310 9.27 5.61 -4.61
C MET A 310 8.13 4.60 -4.86
N GLY A 311 7.34 4.28 -3.85
CA GLY A 311 6.20 3.35 -3.98
C GLY A 311 5.06 3.90 -4.85
N ASP A 312 5.05 5.21 -5.11
CA ASP A 312 4.04 5.89 -5.92
C ASP A 312 4.66 7.02 -6.77
N THR A 313 4.23 7.13 -8.04
CA THR A 313 4.78 8.14 -8.98
C THR A 313 4.36 9.55 -8.63
N GLY A 314 3.12 9.74 -8.23
CA GLY A 314 2.60 11.05 -7.84
C GLY A 314 3.28 11.58 -6.59
N LEU A 315 3.52 10.71 -5.60
CA LEU A 315 4.29 11.07 -4.40
C LEU A 315 5.73 11.42 -4.76
N LEU A 316 6.36 10.71 -5.71
CA LEU A 316 7.70 11.03 -6.18
C LEU A 316 7.79 12.45 -6.73
N ILE A 317 6.80 12.87 -7.53
CA ILE A 317 6.77 14.22 -8.10
C ILE A 317 6.63 15.26 -6.99
N SER A 318 5.66 15.11 -6.09
CA SER A 318 5.47 16.08 -5.01
C SER A 318 6.69 16.14 -4.07
N HIS A 319 7.35 15.01 -3.85
CA HIS A 319 8.57 14.93 -3.06
C HIS A 319 9.75 15.64 -3.75
N ALA A 320 9.91 15.49 -5.06
CA ALA A 320 10.97 16.16 -5.82
C ALA A 320 10.83 17.70 -5.83
N PHE A 321 9.64 18.24 -5.59
CA PHE A 321 9.36 19.67 -5.56
C PHE A 321 9.00 20.19 -4.16
N ASP A 322 9.31 19.43 -3.10
CA ASP A 322 8.91 19.76 -1.73
C ASP A 322 9.44 21.11 -1.24
N GLU A 323 10.67 21.48 -1.63
CA GLU A 323 11.31 22.73 -1.25
C GLU A 323 10.75 23.97 -1.96
N ASN A 324 10.02 23.83 -3.05
CA ASN A 324 9.61 24.93 -3.94
C ASN A 324 8.18 25.43 -3.72
N GLY A 325 7.53 25.07 -2.60
CA GLY A 325 6.12 25.37 -2.39
C GLY A 325 5.20 24.50 -3.27
N LEU A 326 3.93 24.90 -3.45
CA LEU A 326 3.01 24.20 -4.34
C LEU A 326 3.54 24.22 -5.78
N VAL A 327 3.59 23.06 -6.41
CA VAL A 327 3.94 22.93 -7.83
C VAL A 327 2.82 23.61 -8.62
N SER A 328 3.11 24.75 -9.26
CA SER A 328 2.08 25.47 -10.02
C SER A 328 1.53 24.61 -11.15
N GLU A 329 0.27 24.84 -11.51
CA GLU A 329 -0.40 24.18 -12.63
C GLU A 329 0.44 24.27 -13.92
N GLU A 330 1.20 25.37 -14.11
CA GLU A 330 2.11 25.53 -15.24
C GLU A 330 3.26 24.53 -15.25
N ILE A 331 3.81 24.18 -14.09
CA ILE A 331 4.87 23.16 -13.97
C ILE A 331 4.29 21.79 -14.30
N TYR A 332 3.08 21.49 -13.80
CA TYR A 332 2.38 20.25 -14.17
C TYR A 332 2.08 20.17 -15.65
N LYS A 333 1.64 21.27 -16.28
CA LYS A 333 1.45 21.34 -17.73
C LYS A 333 2.78 21.10 -18.49
N LYS A 334 3.88 21.68 -18.05
CA LYS A 334 5.21 21.40 -18.63
C LYS A 334 5.62 19.94 -18.46
N LEU A 335 5.42 19.35 -17.27
CA LEU A 335 5.68 17.92 -17.04
C LEU A 335 4.80 17.02 -17.92
N LEU A 336 3.54 17.42 -18.18
CA LEU A 336 2.65 16.70 -19.10
C LEU A 336 3.10 16.76 -20.57
N PHE A 337 3.66 17.88 -21.00
CA PHE A 337 3.90 18.14 -22.42
C PHE A 337 5.37 18.06 -22.86
N ASP A 338 6.35 18.46 -22.00
CA ASP A 338 7.70 18.67 -22.47
C ASP A 338 8.71 17.55 -22.18
N LYS A 339 8.71 16.87 -21.06
CA LYS A 339 9.71 15.80 -20.76
C LYS A 339 9.32 14.90 -19.60
N LEU A 340 8.39 14.00 -19.83
CA LEU A 340 8.17 12.88 -18.90
C LEU A 340 9.28 11.82 -18.94
N GLU A 341 10.35 12.03 -19.71
CA GLU A 341 11.46 11.07 -19.80
C GLU A 341 12.09 10.77 -18.44
N ALA A 342 12.19 11.75 -17.53
CA ALA A 342 12.78 11.54 -16.21
C ALA A 342 11.86 10.73 -15.29
N VAL A 343 10.53 10.92 -15.35
CA VAL A 343 9.55 10.21 -14.49
C VAL A 343 9.14 8.88 -15.11
N SER A 344 8.93 8.81 -16.43
CA SER A 344 8.53 7.58 -17.12
C SER A 344 9.65 6.54 -17.17
N TYR A 345 10.92 6.95 -17.26
CA TYR A 345 12.06 6.03 -17.20
C TYR A 345 12.22 5.34 -15.85
N THR A 346 11.72 5.94 -14.78
CA THR A 346 11.83 5.36 -13.44
C THR A 346 10.85 4.21 -13.19
N HIS A 347 9.69 4.18 -13.85
CA HIS A 347 8.65 3.19 -13.57
C HIS A 347 8.37 2.18 -14.69
N LEU A 348 8.78 2.43 -15.93
CA LEU A 348 8.56 1.50 -17.05
C LEU A 348 9.61 0.40 -17.17
N ARG A 349 10.64 0.41 -16.33
CA ARG A 349 11.69 -0.62 -16.29
C ARG A 349 11.81 -1.38 -14.96
N ALA A 350 10.83 -1.20 -14.03
CA ALA A 350 10.75 -1.96 -12.80
C ALA A 350 9.94 -3.25 -12.98
#